data_322929fbf0d6c422686582cbf7489bca
#
_entry.id   322929fbf0d6c422686582cbf7489bca
#
_cell.length_a   1.000
_cell.length_b   1.000
_cell.length_c   1.000
_cell.angle_alpha   90.00
_cell.angle_beta   90.00
_cell.angle_gamma   90.00
#
_symmetry.space_group_name_H-M   'P 1'
#
loop_
_entity.id
_entity.type
_entity.pdbx_description
1 polymer ?
#
loop_
_entity_poly.entity_id
_entity_poly.type
_entity_poly.pdbx_seq_one_letter_code
_entity_poly.pdbx_strand_id
1 'polypeptide(L)'
;MKRLLVAIVMVGTLYLPAPAQKVRADDFNDLIRRYYAAWNTMNPDNASFLYAQDADLVFFDIAPLKYTGWREYRDNFKKNVAPGFSSLVLTPHNDVKVTRRGNIALTTLTFHLLAKQKDGGVLDFDARHTIVWEKRNGQWLIIHEHVSKPLF
;
A
#
# COMPACT_ATOMS: atom_id res chain seq x y z
N MET A 1 -66.46 -30.81 -17.82
CA MET A 1 -65.49 -29.69 -17.67
C MET A 1 -64.36 -30.14 -16.74
N LYS A 2 -63.18 -30.52 -17.28
CA LYS A 2 -62.01 -30.99 -16.46
C LYS A 2 -61.12 -29.79 -16.20
N ARG A 3 -60.94 -29.43 -14.93
CA ARG A 3 -60.01 -28.36 -14.53
C ARG A 3 -58.58 -28.95 -14.42
N LEU A 4 -57.67 -28.45 -15.22
CA LEU A 4 -56.25 -28.78 -15.22
C LEU A 4 -55.55 -27.88 -14.16
N LEU A 5 -55.02 -28.50 -13.09
CA LEU A 5 -54.17 -27.86 -12.10
C LEU A 5 -52.73 -27.89 -12.58
N VAL A 6 -52.17 -26.72 -12.89
CA VAL A 6 -50.76 -26.55 -13.21
C VAL A 6 -50.02 -26.26 -11.92
N ALA A 7 -49.17 -27.20 -11.48
CA ALA A 7 -48.27 -26.99 -10.34
C ALA A 7 -47.01 -26.29 -10.83
N ILE A 8 -46.77 -25.07 -10.38
CA ILE A 8 -45.52 -24.32 -10.61
C ILE A 8 -44.51 -24.75 -9.55
N VAL A 9 -43.47 -25.51 -9.98
CA VAL A 9 -42.33 -25.84 -9.12
C VAL A 9 -41.34 -24.68 -9.16
N MET A 10 -41.27 -23.89 -8.08
CA MET A 10 -40.22 -22.90 -7.89
C MET A 10 -38.91 -23.62 -7.48
N VAL A 11 -37.94 -23.66 -8.39
CA VAL A 11 -36.57 -24.09 -8.07
C VAL A 11 -35.86 -22.88 -7.48
N GLY A 12 -35.79 -22.82 -6.14
CA GLY A 12 -34.99 -21.85 -5.40
C GLY A 12 -33.49 -22.18 -5.55
N THR A 13 -32.73 -21.40 -6.30
CA THR A 13 -31.27 -21.47 -6.28
C THR A 13 -30.72 -20.94 -4.97
N LEU A 14 -30.24 -21.86 -4.12
CA LEU A 14 -29.48 -21.52 -2.90
C LEU A 14 -28.14 -20.90 -3.31
N TYR A 15 -28.03 -19.57 -3.23
CA TYR A 15 -26.74 -18.89 -3.28
C TYR A 15 -25.99 -19.14 -1.97
N LEU A 16 -25.04 -20.08 -1.99
CA LEU A 16 -24.06 -20.21 -0.92
C LEU A 16 -23.06 -19.05 -1.06
N PRO A 17 -22.85 -18.21 -0.04
CA PRO A 17 -21.81 -17.20 -0.08
C PRO A 17 -20.45 -17.91 -0.19
N ALA A 18 -19.63 -17.50 -1.15
CA ALA A 18 -18.26 -17.96 -1.28
C ALA A 18 -17.50 -17.73 0.05
N PRO A 19 -16.71 -18.67 0.56
CA PRO A 19 -15.96 -18.49 1.79
C PRO A 19 -15.05 -17.27 1.61
N ALA A 20 -15.19 -16.28 2.51
CA ALA A 20 -14.30 -15.13 2.55
C ALA A 20 -12.87 -15.64 2.71
N GLN A 21 -12.03 -15.37 1.72
CA GLN A 21 -10.63 -15.78 1.72
C GLN A 21 -9.96 -15.09 2.92
N LYS A 22 -9.62 -15.88 3.94
CA LYS A 22 -8.98 -15.39 5.16
C LYS A 22 -7.60 -14.87 4.76
N VAL A 23 -7.46 -13.54 4.58
CA VAL A 23 -6.17 -12.89 4.32
C VAL A 23 -5.23 -13.32 5.45
N ARG A 24 -4.16 -14.04 5.11
CA ARG A 24 -3.16 -14.44 6.09
C ARG A 24 -2.55 -13.16 6.66
N ALA A 25 -2.61 -12.99 7.97
CA ALA A 25 -2.08 -11.80 8.67
C ALA A 25 -0.57 -11.55 8.42
N ASP A 26 0.11 -12.43 7.72
CA ASP A 26 1.54 -12.40 7.41
C ASP A 26 1.79 -12.41 5.88
N ASP A 27 0.83 -12.02 5.05
CA ASP A 27 1.02 -11.91 3.60
C ASP A 27 1.64 -10.55 3.26
N PHE A 28 2.97 -10.51 3.13
CA PHE A 28 3.70 -9.29 2.78
C PHE A 28 3.42 -8.82 1.35
N ASN A 29 3.03 -9.68 0.43
CA ASN A 29 2.62 -9.25 -0.92
C ASN A 29 1.31 -8.44 -0.84
N ASP A 30 0.36 -8.84 0.04
CA ASP A 30 -0.85 -8.07 0.29
C ASP A 30 -0.53 -6.73 0.98
N LEU A 31 0.37 -6.71 1.96
CA LEU A 31 0.80 -5.47 2.62
C LEU A 31 1.45 -4.50 1.62
N ILE A 32 2.34 -4.98 0.76
CA ILE A 32 2.97 -4.18 -0.31
C ILE A 32 1.90 -3.67 -1.30
N ARG A 33 0.99 -4.53 -1.75
CA ARG A 33 -0.10 -4.12 -2.63
C ARG A 33 -0.96 -3.00 -2.01
N ARG A 34 -1.30 -3.11 -0.72
CA ARG A 34 -2.07 -2.10 0.01
C ARG A 34 -1.28 -0.81 0.21
N TYR A 35 0.02 -0.91 0.44
CA TYR A 35 0.92 0.25 0.52
C TYR A 35 0.85 1.07 -0.77
N TYR A 36 1.14 0.45 -1.91
CA TYR A 36 1.14 1.17 -3.19
C TYR A 36 -0.25 1.67 -3.59
N ALA A 37 -1.31 0.90 -3.31
CA ALA A 37 -2.69 1.34 -3.53
C ALA A 37 -3.02 2.60 -2.71
N ALA A 38 -2.58 2.68 -1.45
CA ALA A 38 -2.80 3.83 -0.58
C ALA A 38 -2.04 5.07 -1.07
N TRP A 39 -0.76 4.95 -1.39
CA TRP A 39 0.07 6.06 -1.88
C TRP A 39 -0.36 6.56 -3.26
N ASN A 40 -0.85 5.71 -4.14
CA ASN A 40 -1.40 6.09 -5.46
C ASN A 40 -2.64 6.98 -5.36
N THR A 41 -3.27 7.07 -4.20
CA THR A 41 -4.36 8.03 -3.96
C THR A 41 -3.88 9.47 -3.80
N MET A 42 -2.59 9.71 -3.67
CA MET A 42 -1.96 10.99 -3.32
C MET A 42 -2.47 11.58 -1.99
N ASN A 43 -3.17 10.78 -1.19
CA ASN A 43 -3.59 11.13 0.16
C ASN A 43 -2.90 10.21 1.17
N PRO A 44 -1.87 10.68 1.90
CA PRO A 44 -1.11 9.85 2.81
C PRO A 44 -1.93 9.35 4.03
N ASP A 45 -3.08 9.97 4.33
CA ASP A 45 -3.98 9.45 5.37
C ASP A 45 -4.45 8.04 5.04
N ASN A 46 -4.57 7.70 3.76
CA ASN A 46 -4.95 6.38 3.32
C ASN A 46 -3.86 5.32 3.57
N ALA A 47 -2.62 5.73 3.84
CA ALA A 47 -1.51 4.86 4.22
C ALA A 47 -1.29 4.78 5.75
N SER A 48 -1.92 5.64 6.54
CA SER A 48 -1.64 5.78 7.99
C SER A 48 -1.79 4.49 8.78
N PHE A 49 -2.67 3.58 8.37
CA PHE A 49 -2.89 2.30 9.04
C PHE A 49 -1.72 1.31 8.89
N LEU A 50 -0.79 1.58 7.97
CA LEU A 50 0.41 0.77 7.75
C LEU A 50 1.59 1.24 8.60
N TYR A 51 1.58 2.47 9.12
CA TYR A 51 2.71 3.06 9.82
C TYR A 51 2.54 3.01 11.33
N ALA A 52 3.62 2.67 12.03
CA ALA A 52 3.72 2.89 13.47
C ALA A 52 3.75 4.40 13.76
N GLN A 53 3.18 4.79 14.90
CA GLN A 53 2.94 6.21 15.25
C GLN A 53 3.97 6.76 16.23
N ASP A 54 5.07 6.02 16.51
CA ASP A 54 6.13 6.49 17.40
C ASP A 54 6.81 7.73 16.79
N ALA A 55 7.05 8.73 17.62
CA ALA A 55 7.51 10.04 17.15
C ALA A 55 9.00 10.08 16.78
N ASP A 56 9.78 9.08 17.21
CA ASP A 56 11.22 8.97 17.01
C ASP A 56 11.63 8.09 15.82
N LEU A 57 10.66 7.48 15.11
CA LEU A 57 10.93 6.71 13.90
C LEU A 57 11.49 7.60 12.80
N VAL A 58 12.37 7.04 11.99
CA VAL A 58 12.99 7.75 10.87
C VAL A 58 12.59 7.12 9.55
N PHE A 59 12.21 7.95 8.59
CA PHE A 59 11.89 7.53 7.21
C PHE A 59 12.76 8.30 6.23
N PHE A 60 13.32 7.59 5.24
CA PHE A 60 14.08 8.17 4.15
C PHE A 60 13.27 8.07 2.85
N ASP A 61 13.09 9.20 2.22
CA ASP A 61 12.46 9.30 0.90
C ASP A 61 13.43 9.96 -0.08
N ILE A 62 13.05 10.06 -1.35
CA ILE A 62 13.85 10.72 -2.38
C ILE A 62 14.12 12.17 -2.02
N ALA A 63 13.14 12.85 -1.44
CA ALA A 63 13.22 14.21 -0.90
C ALA A 63 12.09 14.45 0.11
N PRO A 64 12.35 15.12 1.23
CA PRO A 64 13.64 15.60 1.75
C PRO A 64 14.55 14.47 2.27
N LEU A 65 15.72 14.81 2.80
CA LEU A 65 16.73 13.87 3.27
C LEU A 65 16.18 12.84 4.27
N LYS A 66 15.30 13.27 5.19
CA LYS A 66 14.65 12.39 6.17
C LYS A 66 13.37 13.01 6.73
N TYR A 67 12.55 12.15 7.33
CA TYR A 67 11.43 12.52 8.20
C TYR A 67 11.60 11.89 9.56
N THR A 68 11.11 12.55 10.61
CA THR A 68 11.05 12.03 11.98
C THR A 68 9.60 11.81 12.38
N GLY A 69 9.22 10.53 12.53
CA GLY A 69 7.85 10.10 12.80
C GLY A 69 6.91 10.22 11.59
N TRP A 70 5.89 9.37 11.60
CA TRP A 70 4.87 9.33 10.53
C TRP A 70 4.14 10.67 10.34
N ARG A 71 3.90 11.40 11.42
CA ARG A 71 3.19 12.68 11.35
C ARG A 71 3.92 13.70 10.48
N GLU A 72 5.25 13.84 10.66
CA GLU A 72 6.06 14.76 9.84
C GLU A 72 6.02 14.33 8.37
N TYR A 73 6.19 13.03 8.08
CA TYR A 73 6.16 12.51 6.72
C TYR A 73 4.82 12.81 6.04
N ARG A 74 3.72 12.42 6.68
CA ARG A 74 2.36 12.66 6.20
C ARG A 74 2.08 14.14 5.93
N ASP A 75 2.39 14.99 6.90
CA ASP A 75 2.06 16.43 6.84
C ASP A 75 2.89 17.13 5.77
N ASN A 76 4.18 16.76 5.62
CA ASN A 76 5.02 17.29 4.55
C ASN A 76 4.53 16.84 3.16
N PHE A 77 4.16 15.58 2.99
CA PHE A 77 3.63 15.11 1.72
C PHE A 77 2.37 15.88 1.32
N LYS A 78 1.43 16.07 2.25
CA LYS A 78 0.20 16.86 2.02
C LYS A 78 0.47 18.30 1.65
N LYS A 79 1.39 18.92 2.35
CA LYS A 79 1.63 20.38 2.23
C LYS A 79 2.56 20.72 1.08
N ASN A 80 3.60 19.94 0.86
CA ASN A 80 4.72 20.32 0.01
C ASN A 80 4.88 19.44 -1.23
N VAL A 81 4.39 18.20 -1.21
CA VAL A 81 4.56 17.25 -2.32
C VAL A 81 3.29 17.16 -3.16
N ALA A 82 2.20 16.68 -2.59
CA ALA A 82 0.96 16.43 -3.32
C ALA A 82 0.43 17.65 -4.12
N PRO A 83 0.51 18.89 -3.62
CA PRO A 83 0.02 20.05 -4.38
C PRO A 83 0.77 20.33 -5.68
N GLY A 84 2.02 19.88 -5.82
CA GLY A 84 2.82 20.06 -7.03
C GLY A 84 2.47 19.10 -8.17
N PHE A 85 1.74 18.01 -7.88
CA PHE A 85 1.46 16.95 -8.85
C PHE A 85 -0.01 16.91 -9.26
N SER A 86 -0.26 16.58 -10.52
CA SER A 86 -1.58 16.28 -11.08
C SER A 86 -1.88 14.77 -11.05
N SER A 87 -0.84 13.94 -11.07
CA SER A 87 -0.96 12.48 -10.90
C SER A 87 0.34 11.89 -10.36
N LEU A 88 0.19 10.79 -9.62
CA LEU A 88 1.28 9.94 -9.12
C LEU A 88 0.86 8.49 -9.29
N VAL A 89 1.68 7.70 -9.99
CA VAL A 89 1.49 6.26 -10.16
C VAL A 89 2.77 5.56 -9.75
N LEU A 90 2.67 4.75 -8.70
CA LEU A 90 3.73 3.89 -8.19
C LEU A 90 3.36 2.45 -8.51
N THR A 91 4.19 1.78 -9.31
CA THR A 91 3.95 0.41 -9.75
C THR A 91 5.05 -0.50 -9.20
N PRO A 92 4.79 -1.35 -8.18
CA PRO A 92 5.79 -2.27 -7.67
C PRO A 92 6.15 -3.31 -8.75
N HIS A 93 7.43 -3.65 -8.85
CA HIS A 93 7.88 -4.76 -9.67
C HIS A 93 7.66 -6.11 -8.96
N ASN A 94 7.74 -7.21 -9.71
CA ASN A 94 7.54 -8.55 -9.17
C ASN A 94 8.86 -9.13 -8.62
N ASP A 95 9.55 -8.35 -7.76
CA ASP A 95 10.86 -8.70 -7.19
C ASP A 95 10.89 -8.60 -5.65
N VAL A 96 9.71 -8.60 -5.01
CA VAL A 96 9.58 -8.52 -3.56
C VAL A 96 10.32 -9.67 -2.88
N LYS A 97 11.27 -9.32 -2.02
CA LYS A 97 11.94 -10.26 -1.13
C LYS A 97 11.59 -9.96 0.31
N VAL A 98 11.30 -11.00 1.08
CA VAL A 98 10.91 -10.90 2.48
C VAL A 98 11.89 -11.68 3.33
N THR A 99 12.48 -11.01 4.34
CA THR A 99 13.27 -11.67 5.38
C THR A 99 12.61 -11.40 6.72
N ARG A 100 12.23 -12.47 7.44
CA ARG A 100 11.54 -12.35 8.74
C ARG A 100 12.38 -12.92 9.88
N ARG A 101 12.35 -12.24 11.04
CA ARG A 101 12.95 -12.65 12.30
C ARG A 101 11.98 -12.31 13.46
N GLY A 102 11.22 -13.31 13.91
CA GLY A 102 10.23 -13.13 14.97
C GLY A 102 9.14 -12.11 14.58
N ASN A 103 9.08 -11.02 15.31
CA ASN A 103 8.17 -9.90 15.10
C ASN A 103 8.74 -8.78 14.22
N ILE A 104 9.93 -8.95 13.66
CA ILE A 104 10.54 -8.02 12.70
C ILE A 104 10.58 -8.68 11.32
N ALA A 105 10.28 -7.90 10.29
CA ALA A 105 10.49 -8.30 8.91
C ALA A 105 11.12 -7.16 8.10
N LEU A 106 11.89 -7.56 7.10
CA LEU A 106 12.46 -6.67 6.09
C LEU A 106 11.85 -7.06 4.74
N THR A 107 11.32 -6.10 4.01
CA THR A 107 10.99 -6.27 2.60
C THR A 107 11.87 -5.37 1.75
N THR A 108 12.35 -5.89 0.63
CA THR A 108 13.06 -5.13 -0.40
C THR A 108 12.40 -5.38 -1.74
N LEU A 109 12.23 -4.33 -2.52
CA LEU A 109 11.68 -4.40 -3.88
C LEU A 109 12.15 -3.20 -4.69
N THR A 110 11.90 -3.25 -5.98
CA THR A 110 11.97 -2.09 -6.86
C THR A 110 10.57 -1.70 -7.33
N PHE A 111 10.40 -0.46 -7.74
CA PHE A 111 9.14 0.02 -8.29
C PHE A 111 9.39 1.11 -9.33
N HIS A 112 8.44 1.27 -10.25
CA HIS A 112 8.40 2.35 -11.21
C HIS A 112 7.57 3.52 -10.67
N LEU A 113 8.12 4.73 -10.77
CA LEU A 113 7.44 5.98 -10.44
C LEU A 113 7.17 6.76 -11.72
N LEU A 114 5.90 7.04 -11.98
CA LEU A 114 5.46 7.98 -12.99
C LEU A 114 4.61 9.08 -12.33
N ALA A 115 5.09 10.31 -12.33
CA ALA A 115 4.37 11.45 -11.79
C ALA A 115 4.33 12.61 -12.76
N LYS A 116 3.18 13.26 -12.89
CA LYS A 116 3.00 14.48 -13.70
C LYS A 116 2.88 15.67 -12.78
N GLN A 117 3.77 16.64 -12.96
CA GLN A 117 3.72 17.91 -12.25
C GLN A 117 2.69 18.84 -12.88
N LYS A 118 2.14 19.77 -12.09
CA LYS A 118 1.15 20.74 -12.59
C LYS A 118 1.74 21.79 -13.52
N ASP A 119 3.06 22.02 -13.43
CA ASP A 119 3.81 22.90 -14.34
C ASP A 119 4.21 22.23 -15.67
N GLY A 120 3.81 20.96 -15.88
CA GLY A 120 4.09 20.20 -17.08
C GLY A 120 5.31 19.26 -16.98
N GLY A 121 6.06 19.30 -15.89
CA GLY A 121 7.17 18.38 -15.64
C GLY A 121 6.69 16.94 -15.48
N VAL A 122 7.55 15.97 -15.84
CA VAL A 122 7.31 14.54 -15.67
C VAL A 122 8.47 13.92 -14.93
N LEU A 123 8.18 13.15 -13.89
CA LEU A 123 9.11 12.27 -13.23
C LEU A 123 8.79 10.84 -13.68
N ASP A 124 9.79 10.15 -14.22
CA ASP A 124 9.65 8.83 -14.81
C ASP A 124 10.95 8.05 -14.57
N PHE A 125 10.95 7.16 -13.57
CA PHE A 125 12.15 6.41 -13.18
C PHE A 125 11.83 5.20 -12.29
N ASP A 126 12.77 4.26 -12.22
CA ASP A 126 12.74 3.17 -11.25
C ASP A 126 13.45 3.55 -9.96
N ALA A 127 12.91 3.09 -8.84
CA ALA A 127 13.44 3.32 -7.51
C ALA A 127 13.55 2.02 -6.71
N ARG A 128 14.37 2.05 -5.66
CA ARG A 128 14.55 0.98 -4.68
C ARG A 128 13.73 1.31 -3.45
N HIS A 129 13.12 0.30 -2.88
CA HIS A 129 12.33 0.43 -1.67
C HIS A 129 12.69 -0.66 -0.66
N THR A 130 13.09 -0.24 0.52
CA THR A 130 13.35 -1.10 1.67
C THR A 130 12.38 -0.70 2.78
N ILE A 131 11.65 -1.67 3.34
CA ILE A 131 10.72 -1.43 4.45
C ILE A 131 11.07 -2.37 5.60
N VAL A 132 11.17 -1.81 6.80
CA VAL A 132 11.25 -2.56 8.04
C VAL A 132 9.87 -2.55 8.71
N TRP A 133 9.37 -3.74 8.98
CA TRP A 133 8.08 -3.98 9.61
C TRP A 133 8.28 -4.51 11.01
N GLU A 134 7.42 -4.09 11.93
CA GLU A 134 7.28 -4.69 13.25
C GLU A 134 5.85 -5.18 13.47
N LYS A 135 5.72 -6.39 14.02
CA LYS A 135 4.42 -6.95 14.38
C LYS A 135 4.04 -6.50 15.79
N ARG A 136 3.03 -5.64 15.87
CA ARG A 136 2.44 -5.11 17.11
C ARG A 136 0.97 -5.50 17.20
N ASN A 137 0.55 -6.12 18.27
CA ASN A 137 -0.86 -6.54 18.49
C ASN A 137 -1.46 -7.32 17.29
N GLY A 138 -0.66 -8.19 16.68
CA GLY A 138 -1.08 -9.00 15.53
C GLY A 138 -1.02 -8.32 14.16
N GLN A 139 -0.71 -7.01 14.09
CA GLN A 139 -0.60 -6.23 12.85
C GLN A 139 0.87 -5.92 12.54
N TRP A 140 1.23 -6.00 11.26
CA TRP A 140 2.52 -5.54 10.76
C TRP A 140 2.44 -4.03 10.47
N LEU A 141 3.32 -3.26 11.13
CA LEU A 141 3.42 -1.81 10.98
C LEU A 141 4.81 -1.44 10.46
N ILE A 142 4.89 -0.46 9.60
CA ILE A 142 6.14 0.11 9.11
C ILE A 142 6.77 0.94 10.23
N ILE A 143 8.00 0.58 10.60
CA ILE A 143 8.82 1.30 11.59
C ILE A 143 9.98 2.04 10.95
N HIS A 144 10.32 1.70 9.71
CA HIS A 144 11.29 2.40 8.90
C HIS A 144 11.03 2.09 7.42
N GLU A 145 11.26 3.06 6.55
CA GLU A 145 11.38 2.84 5.11
C GLU A 145 12.49 3.68 4.51
N HIS A 146 13.04 3.19 3.41
CA HIS A 146 14.02 3.90 2.62
C HIS A 146 13.71 3.74 1.14
N VAL A 147 13.43 4.85 0.50
CA VAL A 147 13.27 4.96 -0.94
C VAL A 147 14.50 5.65 -1.52
N SER A 148 15.08 5.09 -2.59
CA SER A 148 16.21 5.71 -3.27
C SER A 148 16.14 5.53 -4.79
N LYS A 149 16.57 6.57 -5.50
CA LYS A 149 16.71 6.57 -6.95
C LYS A 149 18.17 6.28 -7.33
N PRO A 150 18.45 5.43 -8.37
CA PRO A 150 19.76 5.35 -8.96
C PRO A 150 20.19 6.72 -9.55
N LEU A 151 21.47 7.04 -9.51
CA LEU A 151 21.98 8.28 -10.09
C LEU A 151 22.03 8.24 -11.62
N PHE A 152 22.14 7.04 -12.19
CA PHE A 152 22.21 6.73 -13.63
C PHE A 152 21.75 5.29 -13.87
#